data_08a5d2d9f61c40c349361e21bfd33c2a
#
_entry.id   08a5d2d9f61c40c349361e21bfd33c2a
#
_cell.length_a   1.000
_cell.length_b   1.000
_cell.length_c   1.000
_cell.angle_alpha   90.00
_cell.angle_beta   90.00
_cell.angle_gamma   90.00
#
_symmetry.space_group_name_H-M   'P 1'
#
loop_
_entity.id
_entity.type
_entity.pdbx_description
1 polymer ?
#
loop_
_entity_poly.entity_id
_entity_poly.type
_entity_poly.pdbx_seq_one_letter_code
_entity_poly.pdbx_strand_id
1 'polypeptide(L)'
;MLNAIDTGKLIGLRDRALVALLVYTFARVSAAVKMRVEDVYTQVRRTWVRLYEKGGKHHEMPCHHKLETFLEEYIAAAEIASDPKAWLFRTTEGQSGTLTERPMNQTDVYRMIRRRADDAGIKTKIGCHTFRATGITEYLRNGGKLEVAQQMANHESARTTGLYDRRNDQVSLDEVERILI
;
A
#
# COMPACT_ATOMS: atom_id res chain seq x y z
N MET A 1 11.98 5.48 -3.16
CA MET A 1 10.89 6.42 -2.85
C MET A 1 10.57 6.51 -1.37
N LEU A 2 10.18 5.44 -0.64
CA LEU A 2 9.84 5.53 0.80
C LEU A 2 10.92 6.23 1.65
N ASN A 3 12.20 5.90 1.44
CA ASN A 3 13.32 6.49 2.16
C ASN A 3 13.67 7.93 1.73
N ALA A 4 13.13 8.40 0.62
CA ALA A 4 13.36 9.75 0.11
C ALA A 4 12.28 10.75 0.56
N ILE A 5 11.24 10.28 1.26
CA ILE A 5 10.18 11.16 1.78
C ILE A 5 10.70 11.83 3.05
N ASP A 6 10.71 13.17 3.06
CA ASP A 6 11.04 13.97 4.24
C ASP A 6 9.99 13.77 5.33
N THR A 7 10.37 13.08 6.40
CA THR A 7 9.50 12.75 7.55
C THR A 7 9.61 13.75 8.71
N GLY A 8 10.41 14.79 8.56
CA GLY A 8 10.43 15.92 9.49
C GLY A 8 9.13 16.73 9.47
N LYS A 9 8.22 16.44 8.55
CA LYS A 9 6.93 17.11 8.40
C LYS A 9 5.79 16.09 8.48
N LEU A 10 4.68 16.48 9.11
CA LEU A 10 3.48 15.65 9.27
C LEU A 10 2.96 15.09 7.93
N ILE A 11 2.97 15.91 6.86
CA ILE A 11 2.58 15.47 5.52
C ILE A 11 3.49 14.36 5.01
N GLY A 12 4.79 14.41 5.30
CA GLY A 12 5.72 13.37 4.91
C GLY A 12 5.46 12.05 5.62
N LEU A 13 5.15 12.09 6.92
CA LEU A 13 4.75 10.89 7.68
C LEU A 13 3.49 10.27 7.09
N ARG A 14 2.45 11.09 6.81
CA ARG A 14 1.22 10.64 6.15
C ARG A 14 1.51 9.99 4.79
N ASP A 15 2.26 10.65 3.94
CA ASP A 15 2.54 10.21 2.57
C ASP A 15 3.34 8.89 2.60
N ARG A 16 4.31 8.75 3.52
CA ARG A 16 5.09 7.53 3.70
C ARG A 16 4.22 6.37 4.17
N ALA A 17 3.36 6.60 5.17
CA ALA A 17 2.44 5.58 5.67
C ALA A 17 1.46 5.12 4.58
N LEU A 18 0.90 6.05 3.80
CA LEU A 18 -0.02 5.73 2.71
C LEU A 18 0.65 4.93 1.58
N VAL A 19 1.85 5.34 1.14
CA VAL A 19 2.60 4.61 0.11
C VAL A 19 2.98 3.21 0.61
N ALA A 20 3.43 3.09 1.86
CA ALA A 20 3.73 1.80 2.48
C ALA A 20 2.49 0.90 2.55
N LEU A 21 1.34 1.45 2.93
CA LEU A 21 0.07 0.70 2.92
C LEU A 21 -0.22 0.11 1.54
N LEU A 22 -0.13 0.93 0.48
CA LEU A 22 -0.38 0.47 -0.89
C LEU A 22 0.56 -0.65 -1.34
N VAL A 23 1.83 -0.61 -0.91
CA VAL A 23 2.85 -1.63 -1.24
C VAL A 23 2.65 -2.91 -0.44
N TYR A 24 2.57 -2.80 0.88
CA TYR A 24 2.62 -3.97 1.77
C TYR A 24 1.28 -4.72 1.89
N THR A 25 0.17 -4.06 1.57
CA THR A 25 -1.15 -4.69 1.61
C THR A 25 -1.76 -4.95 0.24
N PHE A 26 -1.09 -4.49 -0.81
CA PHE A 26 -1.62 -4.49 -2.18
C PHE A 26 -2.97 -3.79 -2.31
N ALA A 27 -3.30 -2.86 -1.41
CA ALA A 27 -4.57 -2.17 -1.36
C ALA A 27 -4.85 -1.36 -2.63
N ARG A 28 -6.11 -1.30 -3.02
CA ARG A 28 -6.55 -0.29 -3.98
C ARG A 28 -6.59 1.08 -3.31
N VAL A 29 -6.21 2.12 -4.03
CA VAL A 29 -6.24 3.49 -3.49
C VAL A 29 -7.62 3.87 -2.96
N SER A 30 -8.69 3.40 -3.60
CA SER A 30 -10.07 3.66 -3.16
C SER A 30 -10.39 3.04 -1.79
N ALA A 31 -9.77 1.93 -1.43
CA ALA A 31 -9.90 1.33 -0.12
C ALA A 31 -9.05 2.09 0.91
N ALA A 32 -7.80 2.41 0.56
CA ALA A 32 -6.89 3.13 1.45
C ALA A 32 -7.44 4.50 1.90
N VAL A 33 -8.00 5.31 0.97
CA VAL A 33 -8.53 6.64 1.32
C VAL A 33 -9.84 6.61 2.12
N LYS A 34 -10.48 5.44 2.23
CA LYS A 34 -11.70 5.25 3.04
C LYS A 34 -11.41 4.76 4.45
N MET A 35 -10.17 4.46 4.75
CA MET A 35 -9.79 3.96 6.09
C MET A 35 -10.05 5.01 7.16
N ARG A 36 -10.50 4.52 8.32
CA ARG A 36 -10.61 5.25 9.57
C ARG A 36 -9.45 4.85 10.49
N VAL A 37 -9.25 5.60 11.55
CA VAL A 37 -8.23 5.27 12.56
C VAL A 37 -8.50 3.88 13.15
N GLU A 38 -9.77 3.54 13.42
CA GLU A 38 -10.20 2.23 13.92
C GLU A 38 -9.91 1.05 12.99
N ASP A 39 -9.59 1.29 11.72
CA ASP A 39 -9.21 0.26 10.76
C ASP A 39 -7.74 -0.16 10.91
N VAL A 40 -6.99 0.53 11.78
CA VAL A 40 -5.67 0.14 12.25
C VAL A 40 -5.81 -0.27 13.71
N TYR A 41 -5.66 -1.54 14.01
CA TYR A 41 -5.94 -2.08 15.34
C TYR A 41 -4.97 -3.19 15.73
N THR A 42 -4.83 -3.44 17.03
CA THR A 42 -3.96 -4.49 17.55
C THR A 42 -4.77 -5.75 17.85
N GLN A 43 -4.31 -6.87 17.32
CA GLN A 43 -4.83 -8.20 17.62
C GLN A 43 -3.66 -9.16 17.92
N VAL A 44 -3.73 -9.83 19.07
CA VAL A 44 -2.70 -10.80 19.50
C VAL A 44 -1.26 -10.26 19.35
N ARG A 45 -1.01 -9.04 19.86
CA ARG A 45 0.31 -8.34 19.83
C ARG A 45 0.83 -7.98 18.44
N ARG A 46 -0.04 -7.92 17.43
CA ARG A 46 0.31 -7.47 16.08
C ARG A 46 -0.67 -6.42 15.62
N THR A 47 -0.18 -5.46 14.89
CA THR A 47 -1.02 -4.46 14.23
C THR A 47 -1.62 -5.06 12.96
N TRP A 48 -2.91 -4.86 12.80
CA TRP A 48 -3.72 -5.29 11.66
C TRP A 48 -4.31 -4.09 10.97
N VAL A 49 -4.61 -4.24 9.69
CA VAL A 49 -5.37 -3.26 8.92
C VAL A 49 -6.60 -3.91 8.31
N ARG A 50 -7.69 -3.15 8.30
CA ARG A 50 -8.96 -3.52 7.66
C ARG A 50 -9.17 -2.65 6.43
N LEU A 51 -9.45 -3.27 5.29
CA LEU A 51 -9.61 -2.59 4.01
C LEU A 51 -11.00 -2.90 3.45
N TYR A 52 -11.76 -1.85 3.09
CA TYR A 52 -13.08 -1.98 2.49
C TYR A 52 -12.98 -1.83 0.98
N GLU A 53 -13.13 -2.94 0.28
CA GLU A 53 -13.02 -3.03 -1.17
C GLU A 53 -14.38 -2.83 -1.85
N LYS A 54 -14.37 -2.84 -3.19
CA LYS A 54 -15.59 -2.69 -4.00
C LYS A 54 -16.62 -3.78 -3.67
N GLY A 55 -17.91 -3.40 -3.60
CA GLY A 55 -19.01 -4.34 -3.34
C GLY A 55 -19.22 -4.69 -1.87
N GLY A 56 -18.73 -3.87 -0.93
CA GLY A 56 -18.90 -4.08 0.51
C GLY A 56 -18.02 -5.19 1.10
N LYS A 57 -17.19 -5.83 0.28
CA LYS A 57 -16.22 -6.82 0.75
C LYS A 57 -15.13 -6.11 1.54
N HIS A 58 -14.82 -6.64 2.70
CA HIS A 58 -13.64 -6.20 3.45
C HIS A 58 -12.70 -7.37 3.66
N HIS A 59 -11.43 -7.07 3.83
CA HIS A 59 -10.46 -8.05 4.27
C HIS A 59 -9.51 -7.43 5.28
N GLU A 60 -8.97 -8.26 6.12
CA GLU A 60 -8.09 -7.88 7.20
C GLU A 60 -6.78 -8.64 7.04
N MET A 61 -5.69 -7.97 7.36
CA MET A 61 -4.39 -8.60 7.30
C MET A 61 -3.43 -7.98 8.30
N PRO A 62 -2.44 -8.76 8.80
CA PRO A 62 -1.41 -8.23 9.68
C PRO A 62 -0.51 -7.25 8.91
N CYS A 63 -0.05 -6.21 9.60
CA CYS A 63 0.91 -5.28 9.05
C CYS A 63 2.30 -5.91 8.93
N HIS A 64 2.99 -5.58 7.85
CA HIS A 64 4.44 -5.71 7.80
C HIS A 64 5.05 -4.75 8.83
N HIS A 65 6.12 -5.15 9.54
CA HIS A 65 6.72 -4.34 10.62
C HIS A 65 7.03 -2.89 10.23
N LYS A 66 7.52 -2.64 9.01
CA LYS A 66 7.74 -1.26 8.51
C LYS A 66 6.44 -0.48 8.34
N LEU A 67 5.37 -1.14 7.89
CA LEU A 67 4.08 -0.47 7.75
C LEU A 67 3.53 -0.10 9.13
N GLU A 68 3.62 -1.01 10.10
CA GLU A 68 3.24 -0.78 11.49
C GLU A 68 3.94 0.47 12.03
N THR A 69 5.27 0.53 11.99
CA THR A 69 6.05 1.68 12.43
C THR A 69 5.60 2.98 11.75
N PHE A 70 5.40 2.98 10.43
CA PHE A 70 5.02 4.19 9.70
C PHE A 70 3.60 4.67 10.01
N LEU A 71 2.68 3.73 10.28
CA LEU A 71 1.32 4.07 10.71
C LEU A 71 1.33 4.66 12.13
N GLU A 72 2.06 4.04 13.06
CA GLU A 72 2.20 4.52 14.43
C GLU A 72 2.80 5.92 14.49
N GLU A 73 3.91 6.16 13.79
CA GLU A 73 4.54 7.48 13.71
C GLU A 73 3.59 8.54 13.15
N TYR A 74 2.85 8.20 12.09
CA TYR A 74 1.89 9.12 11.49
C TYR A 74 0.70 9.40 12.41
N ILE A 75 0.07 8.37 12.97
CA ILE A 75 -1.11 8.49 13.84
C ILE A 75 -0.77 9.31 15.09
N ALA A 76 0.41 9.07 15.68
CA ALA A 76 0.90 9.81 16.83
C ALA A 76 1.15 11.29 16.49
N ALA A 77 1.89 11.57 15.41
CA ALA A 77 2.20 12.93 14.97
C ALA A 77 0.97 13.72 14.51
N ALA A 78 -0.05 13.05 14.01
CA ALA A 78 -1.31 13.65 13.61
C ALA A 78 -2.30 13.84 14.77
N GLU A 79 -1.99 13.32 15.95
CA GLU A 79 -2.82 13.37 17.18
C GLU A 79 -4.24 12.85 16.98
N ILE A 80 -4.40 11.83 16.11
CA ILE A 80 -5.71 11.29 15.73
C ILE A 80 -6.08 9.98 16.42
N ALA A 81 -5.22 9.46 17.27
CA ALA A 81 -5.43 8.18 17.95
C ALA A 81 -6.68 8.16 18.85
N SER A 82 -7.06 9.32 19.41
CA SER A 82 -8.22 9.45 20.31
C SER A 82 -9.58 9.48 19.59
N ASP A 83 -9.60 9.63 18.25
CA ASP A 83 -10.82 9.63 17.44
C ASP A 83 -10.84 8.44 16.47
N PRO A 84 -11.40 7.28 16.89
CA PRO A 84 -11.45 6.08 16.06
C PRO A 84 -12.19 6.28 14.73
N LYS A 85 -13.14 7.20 14.69
CA LYS A 85 -13.97 7.49 13.50
C LYS A 85 -13.34 8.52 12.57
N ALA A 86 -12.26 9.15 12.96
CA ALA A 86 -11.53 10.07 12.11
C ALA A 86 -10.98 9.37 10.86
N TRP A 87 -10.91 10.10 9.75
CA TRP A 87 -10.26 9.62 8.56
C TRP A 87 -8.76 9.41 8.82
N LEU A 88 -8.23 8.25 8.43
CA LEU A 88 -6.82 7.94 8.61
C LEU A 88 -5.95 8.84 7.72
N PHE A 89 -6.24 8.94 6.41
CA PHE A 89 -5.48 9.74 5.48
C PHE A 89 -6.24 11.00 5.08
N ARG A 90 -5.84 12.12 5.67
CA ARG A 90 -6.52 13.42 5.54
C ARG A 90 -5.85 14.33 4.51
N THR A 91 -6.62 15.24 3.91
CA THR A 91 -6.10 16.30 3.04
C THR A 91 -5.33 17.35 3.86
N THR A 92 -4.68 18.28 3.18
CA THR A 92 -4.00 19.42 3.79
C THR A 92 -4.72 20.71 3.49
N GLU A 93 -4.61 21.67 4.39
CA GLU A 93 -5.09 23.03 4.21
C GLU A 93 -4.09 23.82 3.38
N GLY A 94 -4.32 23.89 2.06
CA GLY A 94 -3.40 24.57 1.13
C GLY A 94 -1.97 24.06 1.25
N GLN A 95 -1.04 24.97 1.44
CA GLN A 95 0.39 24.70 1.64
C GLN A 95 0.83 24.79 3.11
N SER A 96 -0.10 24.96 4.04
CA SER A 96 0.21 25.17 5.48
C SER A 96 0.93 24.01 6.15
N GLY A 97 0.80 22.81 5.61
CA GLY A 97 1.28 21.61 6.28
C GLY A 97 0.33 21.04 7.34
N THR A 98 -0.79 21.72 7.60
CA THR A 98 -1.81 21.30 8.54
C THR A 98 -2.79 20.33 7.88
N LEU A 99 -3.15 19.25 8.57
CA LEU A 99 -4.16 18.30 8.10
C LEU A 99 -5.55 18.86 8.36
N THR A 100 -6.45 18.65 7.39
CA THR A 100 -7.89 18.91 7.57
C THR A 100 -8.58 17.68 8.16
N GLU A 101 -9.87 17.78 8.49
CA GLU A 101 -10.68 16.62 8.87
C GLU A 101 -11.22 15.84 7.65
N ARG A 102 -10.96 16.30 6.42
CA ARG A 102 -11.46 15.69 5.19
C ARG A 102 -10.52 14.59 4.69
N PRO A 103 -11.05 13.45 4.20
CA PRO A 103 -10.21 12.40 3.63
C PRO A 103 -9.55 12.86 2.32
N MET A 104 -8.38 12.32 2.04
CA MET A 104 -7.83 12.39 0.69
C MET A 104 -8.74 11.66 -0.30
N ASN A 105 -8.82 12.17 -1.51
CA ASN A 105 -9.43 11.44 -2.63
C ASN A 105 -8.35 10.79 -3.51
N GLN A 106 -8.76 9.99 -4.48
CA GLN A 106 -7.83 9.27 -5.36
C GLN A 106 -6.95 10.22 -6.19
N THR A 107 -7.47 11.38 -6.58
CA THR A 107 -6.72 12.39 -7.33
C THR A 107 -5.64 13.02 -6.46
N ASP A 108 -5.95 13.30 -5.18
CA ASP A 108 -4.97 13.83 -4.23
C ASP A 108 -3.82 12.84 -4.03
N VAL A 109 -4.14 11.56 -3.87
CA VAL A 109 -3.12 10.50 -3.74
C VAL A 109 -2.29 10.39 -5.01
N TYR A 110 -2.90 10.43 -6.19
CA TYR A 110 -2.14 10.40 -7.45
C TYR A 110 -1.18 11.58 -7.57
N ARG A 111 -1.64 12.81 -7.27
CA ARG A 111 -0.80 14.02 -7.27
C ARG A 111 0.33 13.92 -6.26
N MET A 112 0.05 13.41 -5.06
CA MET A 112 1.05 13.16 -4.02
C MET A 112 2.12 12.18 -4.52
N ILE A 113 1.71 11.04 -5.09
CA ILE A 113 2.63 10.03 -5.63
C ILE A 113 3.53 10.63 -6.71
N ARG A 114 2.97 11.43 -7.63
CA ARG A 114 3.76 12.08 -8.69
C ARG A 114 4.82 12.99 -8.09
N ARG A 115 4.44 13.86 -7.17
CA ARG A 115 5.38 14.74 -6.47
C ARG A 115 6.49 13.95 -5.77
N ARG A 116 6.12 12.92 -4.99
CA ARG A 116 7.12 12.09 -4.28
C ARG A 116 8.01 11.26 -5.20
N ALA A 117 7.53 10.90 -6.37
CA ALA A 117 8.35 10.26 -7.40
C ALA A 117 9.37 11.24 -7.98
N ASP A 118 8.93 12.46 -8.28
CA ASP A 118 9.81 13.53 -8.79
C ASP A 118 10.88 13.91 -7.74
N ASP A 119 10.50 14.07 -6.46
CA ASP A 119 11.40 14.32 -5.33
C ASP A 119 12.46 13.19 -5.17
N ALA A 120 12.08 11.96 -5.48
CA ALA A 120 12.96 10.79 -5.42
C ALA A 120 13.78 10.54 -6.70
N GLY A 121 13.70 11.41 -7.70
CA GLY A 121 14.40 11.28 -8.98
C GLY A 121 13.87 10.14 -9.87
N ILE A 122 12.65 9.64 -9.64
CA ILE A 122 12.06 8.55 -10.43
C ILE A 122 11.49 9.12 -11.73
N LYS A 123 12.17 8.87 -12.84
CA LYS A 123 11.79 9.37 -14.18
C LYS A 123 10.60 8.60 -14.78
N THR A 124 10.40 7.35 -14.39
CA THR A 124 9.31 6.52 -14.87
C THR A 124 7.98 7.06 -14.36
N LYS A 125 6.98 7.14 -15.25
CA LYS A 125 5.62 7.56 -14.86
C LYS A 125 4.98 6.47 -13.98
N ILE A 126 4.88 6.75 -12.69
CA ILE A 126 4.25 5.86 -11.70
C ILE A 126 2.95 6.46 -11.18
N GLY A 127 2.05 5.61 -10.70
CA GLY A 127 0.77 5.97 -10.09
C GLY A 127 0.39 4.99 -8.99
N CYS A 128 -0.81 5.15 -8.44
CA CYS A 128 -1.27 4.32 -7.31
C CYS A 128 -1.20 2.82 -7.60
N HIS A 129 -1.52 2.41 -8.82
CA HIS A 129 -1.53 0.99 -9.20
C HIS A 129 -0.13 0.38 -9.30
N THR A 130 0.88 1.19 -9.54
CA THR A 130 2.29 0.77 -9.59
C THR A 130 2.72 0.14 -8.27
N PHE A 131 2.32 0.69 -7.12
CA PHE A 131 2.70 0.16 -5.81
C PHE A 131 2.10 -1.22 -5.56
N ARG A 132 0.84 -1.42 -5.93
CA ARG A 132 0.21 -2.73 -5.87
C ARG A 132 0.94 -3.75 -6.77
N ALA A 133 1.24 -3.39 -8.01
CA ALA A 133 2.00 -4.22 -8.93
C ALA A 133 3.38 -4.56 -8.36
N THR A 134 4.11 -3.57 -7.85
CA THR A 134 5.42 -3.76 -7.24
C THR A 134 5.35 -4.69 -6.03
N GLY A 135 4.39 -4.48 -5.13
CA GLY A 135 4.22 -5.32 -3.94
C GLY A 135 3.95 -6.77 -4.30
N ILE A 136 3.02 -7.04 -5.21
CA ILE A 136 2.69 -8.39 -5.68
C ILE A 136 3.92 -9.04 -6.32
N THR A 137 4.59 -8.34 -7.25
CA THR A 137 5.76 -8.86 -7.96
C THR A 137 6.88 -9.21 -6.99
N GLU A 138 7.21 -8.34 -6.03
CA GLU A 138 8.25 -8.60 -5.05
C GLU A 138 7.88 -9.74 -4.09
N TYR A 139 6.62 -9.83 -3.67
CA TYR A 139 6.16 -10.94 -2.85
C TYR A 139 6.35 -12.28 -3.57
N LEU A 140 5.96 -12.37 -4.84
CA LEU A 140 6.11 -13.57 -5.66
C LEU A 140 7.59 -13.91 -5.92
N ARG A 141 8.43 -12.91 -6.23
CA ARG A 141 9.89 -13.09 -6.42
C ARG A 141 10.58 -13.66 -5.18
N ASN A 142 10.14 -13.24 -3.99
CA ASN A 142 10.64 -13.74 -2.72
C ASN A 142 10.02 -15.08 -2.29
N GLY A 143 9.47 -15.87 -3.22
CA GLY A 143 8.95 -17.21 -2.97
C GLY A 143 7.52 -17.23 -2.42
N GLY A 144 6.81 -16.10 -2.42
CA GLY A 144 5.41 -16.03 -2.02
C GLY A 144 4.51 -16.90 -2.93
N LYS A 145 3.45 -17.47 -2.35
CA LYS A 145 2.47 -18.29 -3.09
C LYS A 145 1.49 -17.40 -3.86
N LEU A 146 1.16 -17.81 -5.09
CA LEU A 146 0.25 -17.07 -5.96
C LEU A 146 -1.15 -16.91 -5.34
N GLU A 147 -1.65 -17.95 -4.68
CA GLU A 147 -2.96 -17.96 -4.03
C GLU A 147 -3.01 -16.98 -2.85
N VAL A 148 -1.91 -16.87 -2.10
CA VAL A 148 -1.80 -15.91 -0.99
C VAL A 148 -1.71 -14.48 -1.54
N ALA A 149 -0.96 -14.25 -2.62
CA ALA A 149 -0.93 -12.95 -3.29
C ALA A 149 -2.31 -12.55 -3.82
N GLN A 150 -3.07 -13.52 -4.37
CA GLN A 150 -4.44 -13.32 -4.81
C GLN A 150 -5.36 -12.89 -3.65
N GLN A 151 -5.25 -13.58 -2.52
CA GLN A 151 -6.01 -13.28 -1.30
C GLN A 151 -5.67 -11.89 -0.77
N MET A 152 -4.38 -11.55 -0.61
CA MET A 152 -3.93 -10.24 -0.16
C MET A 152 -4.38 -9.11 -1.10
N ALA A 153 -4.36 -9.36 -2.40
CA ALA A 153 -4.81 -8.43 -3.41
C ALA A 153 -6.34 -8.36 -3.53
N ASN A 154 -7.07 -9.24 -2.86
CA ASN A 154 -8.52 -9.38 -3.04
C ASN A 154 -8.92 -9.44 -4.53
N HIS A 155 -8.20 -10.27 -5.31
CA HIS A 155 -8.52 -10.54 -6.70
C HIS A 155 -9.53 -11.69 -6.79
N GLU A 156 -10.60 -11.49 -7.56
CA GLU A 156 -11.62 -12.51 -7.80
C GLU A 156 -11.07 -13.70 -8.61
N SER A 157 -10.04 -13.46 -9.43
CA SER A 157 -9.44 -14.46 -10.31
C SER A 157 -7.92 -14.54 -10.11
N ALA A 158 -7.41 -15.77 -10.01
CA ALA A 158 -5.98 -16.05 -10.00
C ALA A 158 -5.28 -15.55 -11.27
N ARG A 159 -5.99 -15.53 -12.42
CA ARG A 159 -5.47 -14.97 -13.68
C ARG A 159 -5.01 -13.53 -13.53
N THR A 160 -5.76 -12.70 -12.78
CA THR A 160 -5.37 -11.30 -12.54
C THR A 160 -4.09 -11.21 -11.73
N THR A 161 -3.88 -12.08 -10.74
CA THR A 161 -2.64 -12.13 -9.95
C THR A 161 -1.49 -12.69 -10.79
N GLY A 162 -1.76 -13.68 -11.64
CA GLY A 162 -0.78 -14.28 -12.55
C GLY A 162 -0.11 -13.28 -13.49
N LEU A 163 -0.78 -12.17 -13.85
CA LEU A 163 -0.18 -11.09 -14.65
C LEU A 163 1.03 -10.40 -13.97
N TYR A 164 1.17 -10.55 -12.66
CA TYR A 164 2.29 -10.01 -11.87
C TYR A 164 3.35 -11.08 -11.55
N ASP A 165 3.09 -12.34 -11.90
CA ASP A 165 4.05 -13.43 -11.69
C ASP A 165 5.07 -13.45 -12.81
N ARG A 166 6.26 -12.95 -12.53
CA ARG A 166 7.38 -12.90 -13.48
C ARG A 166 8.43 -13.95 -13.23
N ARG A 167 8.14 -14.94 -12.39
CA ARG A 167 9.10 -16.00 -12.06
C ARG A 167 9.38 -16.91 -13.27
N ASN A 168 8.41 -17.03 -14.17
CA ASN A 168 8.47 -17.88 -15.37
C ASN A 168 8.73 -17.11 -16.67
N ASP A 169 9.13 -15.82 -16.59
CA ASP A 169 9.43 -15.04 -17.80
C ASP A 169 10.71 -15.51 -18.53
N GLN A 170 11.50 -16.35 -17.87
CA GLN A 170 12.67 -17.02 -18.48
C GLN A 170 12.48 -18.52 -18.37
N VAL A 171 12.35 -19.16 -19.53
CA VAL A 171 12.41 -20.62 -19.60
C VAL A 171 13.83 -21.04 -19.28
N SER A 172 14.02 -21.80 -18.19
CA SER A 172 15.32 -22.34 -17.83
C SER A 172 15.70 -23.50 -18.74
N LEU A 173 17.00 -23.77 -18.85
CA LEU A 173 17.48 -24.94 -19.60
C LEU A 173 16.88 -26.22 -19.01
N ASP A 174 16.77 -26.31 -17.68
CA ASP A 174 16.17 -27.46 -17.00
C ASP A 174 14.72 -27.72 -17.41
N GLU A 175 13.95 -26.69 -17.74
CA GLU A 175 12.58 -26.87 -18.26
C GLU A 175 12.59 -27.40 -19.72
N VAL A 176 13.55 -26.94 -20.54
CA VAL A 176 13.70 -27.43 -21.91
C VAL A 176 14.16 -28.88 -21.92
N GLU A 177 15.06 -29.28 -21.03
CA GLU A 177 15.57 -30.64 -20.88
C GLU A 177 14.52 -31.66 -20.38
N ARG A 178 13.33 -31.20 -19.96
CA ARG A 178 12.20 -32.09 -19.63
C ARG A 178 11.49 -32.61 -20.85
N ILE A 179 11.79 -32.13 -22.04
CA ILE A 179 11.22 -32.63 -23.28
C ILE A 179 11.98 -33.90 -23.67
N LEU A 180 11.43 -35.04 -23.32
CA LEU A 180 11.97 -36.38 -23.66
C LEU A 180 11.27 -36.84 -24.94
N ILE A 181 12.02 -36.86 -26.05
CA ILE A 181 11.55 -37.39 -27.38
C ILE A 181 12.29 -38.68 -27.66
#